data_f81e24ec80c880ba01678cb36585f9a8
#
_entry.id   f81e24ec80c880ba01678cb36585f9a8
#
_cell.length_a   1.000
_cell.length_b   1.000
_cell.length_c   1.000
_cell.angle_alpha   90.00
_cell.angle_beta   90.00
_cell.angle_gamma   90.00
#
_symmetry.space_group_name_H-M   'P 1'
#
loop_
_entity.id
_entity.type
_entity.pdbx_description
1 polymer ?
#
loop_
_entity_poly.entity_id
_entity_poly.type
_entity_poly.pdbx_seq_one_letter_code
_entity_poly.pdbx_strand_id
1 'polypeptide(L)'
;YLTGKFSFDEIVQVSQNALGSIYNNYEPYKVTSNQYLDFNFTIYNQIVTVFFPEVSIDNNTKIKGKIQSNKNQLKLTISSPKIDAYGNELKDVLLRTDNQNPLYNSHLTASEVNTKYYNVSKLNLLNRTENDTLFFKSEFKGGPNNKEDFNLDFYYTINKEKKSVIGFEESTFVFKNKAWKIRPDETNTDKIIFDLKKDEFSFSQFRIVSGEQKIEFTGNLKGTEEIYLLADFTKVNLDSFLPKIDSLSVNGKVTGHLDFIKKDNVYNPEAILVIKDFEINKLKQGELAVNIKGDNSFKKYSVDISINNEKARSIAAIGSLDFTDKKPLIDLEVFMEDYTLDAFSPLGQDVISSLRGSVSGSFTLIGFLGNPEMEGFLSLKNAGLKFPYLNVDYDFEGESTISLLEQSFILEGLKLFDTKHKTRGILNGNISHRNFEQWFLDLKIDTKNLLVLDTENTEEALFYGTAFMDGTATISGLTDQLSIEINAKTNPKTVFVVPLKDIETVDSFGLIHFKSDAVKIEERQREAAEEAIKGLSLDIDIEVTKDAEAQVVIDEVYGSKLTGRGSGDLQIRINTRGMFNMFGDFTIDSGVYDFKYGGIINK
;
A
#
# COMPACT_ATOMS: atom_id res chain seq x y z
N TYR A 1 22.46 -24.15 -41.67
CA TYR A 1 23.43 -24.18 -42.77
C TYR A 1 24.26 -22.90 -42.78
N LEU A 2 25.44 -22.97 -43.40
CA LEU A 2 26.36 -21.86 -43.60
C LEU A 2 26.84 -21.92 -45.05
N THR A 3 26.66 -20.84 -45.82
CA THR A 3 27.11 -20.74 -47.20
C THR A 3 27.70 -19.36 -47.44
N GLY A 4 28.67 -19.27 -48.35
CA GLY A 4 29.29 -18.00 -48.69
C GLY A 4 30.71 -18.13 -49.21
N LYS A 5 31.32 -16.98 -49.43
CA LYS A 5 32.75 -16.82 -49.71
C LYS A 5 33.32 -15.97 -48.59
N PHE A 6 34.06 -16.59 -47.65
CA PHE A 6 34.62 -15.92 -46.47
C PHE A 6 35.89 -16.61 -46.00
N SER A 7 36.75 -15.88 -45.31
CA SER A 7 37.85 -16.40 -44.54
C SER A 7 37.41 -16.67 -43.11
N PHE A 8 37.70 -17.88 -42.58
CA PHE A 8 37.37 -18.20 -41.18
C PHE A 8 38.11 -17.29 -40.20
N ASP A 9 39.32 -16.87 -40.52
CA ASP A 9 40.14 -15.99 -39.66
C ASP A 9 39.60 -14.55 -39.60
N GLU A 10 38.82 -14.14 -40.62
CA GLU A 10 38.26 -12.79 -40.71
C GLU A 10 36.74 -12.72 -40.43
N ILE A 11 36.07 -13.86 -40.19
CA ILE A 11 34.62 -13.91 -40.03
C ILE A 11 34.12 -13.03 -38.88
N VAL A 12 34.93 -12.95 -37.80
CA VAL A 12 34.60 -12.11 -36.63
C VAL A 12 34.71 -10.64 -37.00
N GLN A 13 35.79 -10.22 -37.66
CA GLN A 13 36.00 -8.83 -38.10
C GLN A 13 34.94 -8.39 -39.14
N VAL A 14 34.60 -9.27 -40.08
CA VAL A 14 33.52 -9.02 -41.07
C VAL A 14 32.20 -8.82 -40.37
N SER A 15 31.91 -9.64 -39.39
CA SER A 15 30.68 -9.52 -38.59
C SER A 15 30.66 -8.24 -37.73
N GLN A 16 31.79 -7.92 -37.10
CA GLN A 16 31.98 -6.70 -36.33
C GLN A 16 31.86 -5.46 -37.20
N ASN A 17 32.45 -5.45 -38.40
CA ASN A 17 32.30 -4.35 -39.36
C ASN A 17 30.84 -4.17 -39.81
N ALA A 18 30.13 -5.26 -40.05
CA ALA A 18 28.76 -5.23 -40.46
C ALA A 18 27.82 -4.72 -39.34
N LEU A 19 28.04 -5.13 -38.09
CA LEU A 19 27.37 -4.60 -36.92
C LEU A 19 27.76 -3.13 -36.66
N GLY A 20 29.04 -2.83 -36.72
CA GLY A 20 29.58 -1.49 -36.49
C GLY A 20 29.11 -0.47 -37.52
N SER A 21 28.72 -0.91 -38.75
CA SER A 21 28.17 -0.04 -39.78
C SER A 21 26.79 0.56 -39.44
N ILE A 22 26.15 0.06 -38.42
CA ILE A 22 24.94 0.68 -37.83
C ILE A 22 25.28 2.02 -37.17
N TYR A 23 26.55 2.18 -36.79
CA TYR A 23 27.07 3.36 -36.10
C TYR A 23 28.34 3.90 -36.79
N ASN A 24 28.27 5.14 -37.31
CA ASN A 24 29.33 5.68 -38.18
C ASN A 24 30.65 5.98 -37.46
N ASN A 25 30.65 6.18 -36.15
CA ASN A 25 31.88 6.34 -35.36
C ASN A 25 32.66 5.03 -35.14
N TYR A 26 32.24 3.96 -35.79
CA TYR A 26 32.93 2.70 -35.77
C TYR A 26 34.09 2.71 -36.77
N GLU A 27 35.30 2.41 -36.30
CA GLU A 27 36.46 2.23 -37.15
C GLU A 27 36.53 0.75 -37.65
N PRO A 28 36.29 0.51 -38.95
CA PRO A 28 36.21 -0.87 -39.45
C PRO A 28 37.61 -1.53 -39.50
N TYR A 29 37.62 -2.80 -39.17
CA TYR A 29 38.83 -3.63 -39.40
C TYR A 29 39.11 -3.78 -40.90
N LYS A 30 40.38 -3.88 -41.26
CA LYS A 30 40.78 -4.24 -42.62
C LYS A 30 40.50 -5.72 -42.84
N VAL A 31 39.67 -6.03 -43.80
CA VAL A 31 39.29 -7.40 -44.17
C VAL A 31 39.39 -7.60 -45.67
N THR A 32 39.57 -8.84 -46.10
CA THR A 32 39.60 -9.21 -47.51
C THR A 32 38.27 -8.81 -48.18
N SER A 33 38.36 -8.23 -49.38
CA SER A 33 37.18 -7.79 -50.12
C SER A 33 36.33 -8.95 -50.69
N ASN A 34 35.09 -8.68 -51.05
CA ASN A 34 34.14 -9.61 -51.64
C ASN A 34 33.79 -10.85 -50.79
N GLN A 35 33.82 -10.68 -49.47
CA GLN A 35 33.32 -11.71 -48.58
C GLN A 35 31.81 -11.57 -48.40
N TYR A 36 31.10 -12.70 -48.44
CA TYR A 36 29.69 -12.77 -48.09
C TYR A 36 29.39 -14.05 -47.33
N LEU A 37 28.42 -13.96 -46.42
CA LEU A 37 28.04 -15.04 -45.54
C LEU A 37 26.50 -15.07 -45.44
N ASP A 38 25.91 -16.23 -45.69
CA ASP A 38 24.49 -16.52 -45.50
C ASP A 38 24.38 -17.71 -44.56
N PHE A 39 23.68 -17.55 -43.44
CA PHE A 39 23.61 -18.55 -42.39
C PHE A 39 22.22 -18.67 -41.76
N ASN A 40 21.92 -19.89 -41.34
CA ASN A 40 20.70 -20.18 -40.58
C ASN A 40 21.00 -21.33 -39.60
N PHE A 41 21.00 -21.01 -38.33
CA PHE A 41 21.38 -21.92 -37.27
C PHE A 41 20.22 -22.07 -36.27
N THR A 42 20.10 -23.28 -35.73
CA THR A 42 19.47 -23.51 -34.44
C THR A 42 20.62 -23.65 -33.43
N ILE A 43 20.61 -22.83 -32.41
CA ILE A 43 21.74 -22.75 -31.47
C ILE A 43 21.52 -23.71 -30.31
N TYR A 44 22.56 -24.42 -29.95
CA TYR A 44 22.60 -25.29 -28.79
C TYR A 44 23.02 -24.47 -27.54
N ASN A 45 22.19 -24.47 -26.50
CA ASN A 45 22.45 -23.69 -25.27
C ASN A 45 23.85 -23.98 -24.66
N GLN A 46 24.28 -25.24 -24.66
CA GLN A 46 25.60 -25.63 -24.13
C GLN A 46 26.76 -24.91 -24.79
N ILE A 47 26.65 -24.52 -26.04
CA ILE A 47 27.72 -23.76 -26.74
C ILE A 47 27.71 -22.31 -26.23
N VAL A 48 26.53 -21.72 -26.01
CA VAL A 48 26.39 -20.33 -25.54
C VAL A 48 26.96 -20.20 -24.13
N THR A 49 26.63 -21.11 -23.23
CA THR A 49 27.10 -21.07 -21.82
C THR A 49 28.62 -21.27 -21.68
N VAL A 50 29.27 -21.92 -22.63
CA VAL A 50 30.75 -22.02 -22.64
C VAL A 50 31.43 -20.67 -22.87
N PHE A 51 30.86 -19.84 -23.79
CA PHE A 51 31.43 -18.52 -24.11
C PHE A 51 30.85 -17.40 -23.24
N PHE A 52 29.63 -17.57 -22.78
CA PHE A 52 28.89 -16.59 -21.98
C PHE A 52 28.18 -17.30 -20.81
N PRO A 53 28.91 -17.57 -19.71
CA PRO A 53 28.38 -18.38 -18.58
C PRO A 53 27.10 -17.85 -17.95
N GLU A 54 26.88 -16.54 -18.04
CA GLU A 54 25.71 -15.86 -17.47
C GLU A 54 24.53 -15.73 -18.47
N VAL A 55 24.66 -16.36 -19.67
CA VAL A 55 23.61 -16.36 -20.71
C VAL A 55 23.19 -17.79 -21.00
N SER A 56 21.89 -18.04 -20.87
CA SER A 56 21.23 -19.28 -21.25
C SER A 56 20.13 -19.00 -22.25
N ILE A 57 20.01 -19.84 -23.27
CA ILE A 57 19.00 -19.69 -24.32
C ILE A 57 18.20 -20.99 -24.49
N ASP A 58 16.96 -20.86 -24.96
CA ASP A 58 16.15 -22.03 -25.32
C ASP A 58 16.74 -22.78 -26.52
N ASN A 59 16.65 -24.11 -26.53
CA ASN A 59 17.19 -24.96 -27.59
C ASN A 59 16.50 -24.76 -28.97
N ASN A 60 15.34 -24.11 -28.99
CA ASN A 60 14.65 -23.74 -30.23
C ASN A 60 15.06 -22.35 -30.76
N THR A 61 16.09 -21.74 -30.18
CA THR A 61 16.62 -20.45 -30.63
C THR A 61 17.18 -20.58 -32.05
N LYS A 62 16.68 -19.73 -32.95
CA LYS A 62 17.08 -19.67 -34.34
C LYS A 62 17.78 -18.35 -34.63
N ILE A 63 18.90 -18.42 -35.30
CA ILE A 63 19.66 -17.27 -35.80
C ILE A 63 19.79 -17.41 -37.31
N LYS A 64 19.26 -16.43 -38.02
CA LYS A 64 19.38 -16.35 -39.48
C LYS A 64 19.97 -15.01 -39.85
N GLY A 65 20.96 -15.02 -40.74
CA GLY A 65 21.59 -13.78 -41.15
C GLY A 65 22.26 -13.83 -42.50
N LYS A 66 22.53 -12.62 -43.02
CA LYS A 66 23.28 -12.39 -44.25
C LYS A 66 24.21 -11.20 -44.02
N ILE A 67 25.46 -11.39 -44.38
CA ILE A 67 26.51 -10.36 -44.28
C ILE A 67 27.18 -10.23 -45.65
N GLN A 68 27.46 -9.00 -46.09
CA GLN A 68 28.20 -8.69 -47.28
C GLN A 68 29.22 -7.60 -46.99
N SER A 69 30.54 -7.94 -47.03
CA SER A 69 31.60 -7.02 -46.65
C SER A 69 31.71 -5.79 -47.55
N ASN A 70 31.55 -5.92 -48.84
CA ASN A 70 31.68 -4.81 -49.80
C ASN A 70 30.57 -3.76 -49.71
N LYS A 71 29.43 -4.13 -49.17
CA LYS A 71 28.27 -3.24 -48.98
C LYS A 71 28.08 -2.86 -47.54
N ASN A 72 28.93 -3.35 -46.64
CA ASN A 72 28.75 -3.29 -45.19
C ASN A 72 27.29 -3.71 -44.81
N GLN A 73 26.71 -4.66 -45.54
CA GLN A 73 25.33 -5.08 -45.34
C GLN A 73 25.27 -6.13 -44.25
N LEU A 74 24.39 -5.89 -43.29
CA LEU A 74 23.99 -6.83 -42.26
C LEU A 74 22.47 -7.02 -42.31
N LYS A 75 22.05 -8.27 -42.42
CA LYS A 75 20.66 -8.66 -42.15
C LYS A 75 20.69 -9.82 -41.14
N LEU A 76 20.08 -9.64 -39.97
CA LEU A 76 20.11 -10.61 -38.89
C LEU A 76 18.68 -10.76 -38.32
N THR A 77 18.31 -12.00 -38.07
CA THR A 77 17.09 -12.30 -37.31
C THR A 77 17.42 -13.33 -36.23
N ILE A 78 17.12 -13.00 -34.99
CA ILE A 78 17.23 -13.91 -33.85
C ILE A 78 15.82 -14.11 -33.31
N SER A 79 15.41 -15.37 -33.16
CA SER A 79 14.14 -15.74 -32.56
C SER A 79 14.38 -16.78 -31.47
N SER A 80 13.98 -16.48 -30.24
CA SER A 80 14.15 -17.38 -29.10
C SER A 80 12.91 -17.40 -28.23
N PRO A 81 12.37 -18.58 -27.88
CA PRO A 81 11.27 -18.66 -26.92
C PRO A 81 11.66 -18.12 -25.54
N LYS A 82 12.93 -18.31 -25.14
CA LYS A 82 13.43 -17.87 -23.85
C LYS A 82 14.92 -17.56 -23.89
N ILE A 83 15.28 -16.44 -23.25
CA ILE A 83 16.68 -16.06 -22.99
C ILE A 83 16.77 -15.67 -21.51
N ASP A 84 17.68 -16.31 -20.77
CA ASP A 84 18.07 -15.88 -19.43
C ASP A 84 19.45 -15.23 -19.54
N ALA A 85 19.58 -13.98 -19.14
CA ALA A 85 20.84 -13.25 -19.22
C ALA A 85 21.01 -12.33 -17.99
N TYR A 86 22.13 -12.49 -17.29
CA TYR A 86 22.50 -11.66 -16.13
C TYR A 86 21.38 -11.56 -15.07
N GLY A 87 20.69 -12.67 -14.81
CA GLY A 87 19.60 -12.74 -13.86
C GLY A 87 18.25 -12.15 -14.35
N ASN A 88 18.16 -11.83 -15.65
CA ASN A 88 16.91 -11.39 -16.27
C ASN A 88 16.39 -12.44 -17.24
N GLU A 89 15.10 -12.68 -17.23
CA GLU A 89 14.42 -13.61 -18.13
C GLU A 89 13.64 -12.84 -19.21
N LEU A 90 13.89 -13.17 -20.47
CA LEU A 90 13.16 -12.63 -21.62
C LEU A 90 12.42 -13.77 -22.32
N LYS A 91 11.14 -13.57 -22.68
CA LYS A 91 10.30 -14.55 -23.37
C LYS A 91 9.88 -14.05 -24.76
N ASP A 92 9.73 -15.01 -25.68
CA ASP A 92 9.32 -14.79 -27.07
C ASP A 92 10.11 -13.66 -27.76
N VAL A 93 11.42 -13.74 -27.63
CA VAL A 93 12.33 -12.72 -28.14
C VAL A 93 12.43 -12.81 -29.66
N LEU A 94 12.24 -11.69 -30.33
CA LEU A 94 12.50 -11.54 -31.76
C LEU A 94 13.31 -10.27 -31.99
N LEU A 95 14.56 -10.43 -32.43
CA LEU A 95 15.43 -9.33 -32.88
C LEU A 95 15.56 -9.40 -34.40
N ARG A 96 15.29 -8.32 -35.08
CA ARG A 96 15.56 -8.12 -36.50
C ARG A 96 16.49 -6.93 -36.67
N THR A 97 17.58 -7.11 -37.36
CA THR A 97 18.53 -6.04 -37.70
C THR A 97 18.74 -6.05 -39.22
N ASP A 98 18.58 -4.89 -39.84
CA ASP A 98 18.84 -4.67 -41.27
C ASP A 98 19.34 -3.22 -41.43
N ASN A 99 20.66 -3.05 -41.55
CA ASN A 99 21.28 -1.74 -41.65
C ASN A 99 21.07 -1.00 -43.00
N GLN A 100 20.37 -1.65 -43.94
CA GLN A 100 19.95 -1.05 -45.21
C GLN A 100 18.45 -0.70 -45.22
N ASN A 101 17.71 -0.99 -44.12
CA ASN A 101 16.31 -0.66 -44.01
C ASN A 101 16.13 0.85 -43.78
N PRO A 102 15.34 1.57 -44.59
CA PRO A 102 15.18 3.02 -44.42
C PRO A 102 14.32 3.42 -43.23
N LEU A 103 13.56 2.50 -42.64
CA LEU A 103 12.63 2.78 -41.54
C LEU A 103 13.25 2.54 -40.17
N TYR A 104 14.08 1.50 -40.04
CA TYR A 104 14.75 1.14 -38.80
C TYR A 104 15.98 0.25 -39.07
N ASN A 105 17.00 0.36 -38.24
CA ASN A 105 18.18 -0.50 -38.32
C ASN A 105 18.02 -1.77 -37.47
N SER A 106 17.35 -1.65 -36.33
CA SER A 106 17.06 -2.81 -35.48
C SER A 106 15.67 -2.71 -34.85
N HIS A 107 15.02 -3.86 -34.72
CA HIS A 107 13.73 -4.02 -34.09
C HIS A 107 13.75 -5.20 -33.14
N LEU A 108 13.59 -4.97 -31.85
CA LEU A 108 13.52 -5.97 -30.81
C LEU A 108 12.12 -6.02 -30.22
N THR A 109 11.53 -7.21 -30.15
CA THR A 109 10.30 -7.46 -29.41
C THR A 109 10.49 -8.58 -28.40
N ALA A 110 9.80 -8.50 -27.26
CA ALA A 110 9.69 -9.57 -26.29
C ALA A 110 8.28 -9.54 -25.66
N SER A 111 7.70 -10.70 -25.43
CA SER A 111 6.39 -10.78 -24.76
C SER A 111 6.48 -10.40 -23.30
N GLU A 112 7.55 -10.84 -22.62
CA GLU A 112 7.83 -10.54 -21.22
C GLU A 112 9.34 -10.36 -21.01
N VAL A 113 9.71 -9.44 -20.11
CA VAL A 113 11.04 -9.27 -19.57
C VAL A 113 10.94 -9.19 -18.05
N ASN A 114 11.36 -10.24 -17.36
CA ASN A 114 11.33 -10.36 -15.92
C ASN A 114 12.69 -10.03 -15.34
N THR A 115 12.76 -8.94 -14.58
CA THR A 115 13.98 -8.53 -13.87
C THR A 115 13.77 -8.65 -12.36
N LYS A 116 14.86 -8.56 -11.60
CA LYS A 116 14.80 -8.54 -10.13
C LYS A 116 13.95 -7.38 -9.58
N TYR A 117 13.86 -6.27 -10.32
CA TYR A 117 13.28 -5.02 -9.80
C TYR A 117 11.95 -4.66 -10.44
N TYR A 118 11.74 -5.05 -11.70
CA TYR A 118 10.58 -4.64 -12.45
C TYR A 118 10.27 -5.61 -13.60
N ASN A 119 8.99 -5.90 -13.81
CA ASN A 119 8.53 -6.77 -14.88
C ASN A 119 7.93 -5.95 -16.01
N VAL A 120 8.37 -6.25 -17.23
CA VAL A 120 7.95 -5.60 -18.47
C VAL A 120 7.22 -6.61 -19.33
N SER A 121 6.15 -6.18 -19.98
CA SER A 121 5.43 -6.98 -20.97
C SER A 121 5.26 -6.21 -22.27
N LYS A 122 5.09 -6.93 -23.36
CA LYS A 122 4.87 -6.39 -24.71
C LYS A 122 5.95 -5.38 -25.12
N LEU A 123 7.22 -5.69 -24.81
CA LEU A 123 8.35 -4.84 -25.20
C LEU A 123 8.42 -4.75 -26.72
N ASN A 124 8.50 -3.52 -27.22
CA ASN A 124 8.75 -3.16 -28.61
C ASN A 124 9.80 -2.06 -28.63
N LEU A 125 10.98 -2.35 -29.15
CA LEU A 125 12.11 -1.42 -29.21
C LEU A 125 12.60 -1.29 -30.65
N LEU A 126 12.46 -0.10 -31.20
CA LEU A 126 12.96 0.27 -32.53
C LEU A 126 14.23 1.12 -32.40
N ASN A 127 15.21 0.85 -33.25
CA ASN A 127 16.39 1.67 -33.36
C ASN A 127 16.53 2.19 -34.80
N ARG A 128 16.86 3.47 -34.93
CA ARG A 128 17.25 4.14 -36.18
C ARG A 128 18.54 4.92 -35.95
N THR A 129 19.47 4.80 -36.87
CA THR A 129 20.73 5.57 -36.83
C THR A 129 20.67 6.71 -37.83
N GLU A 130 21.00 7.90 -37.38
CA GLU A 130 21.11 9.09 -38.23
C GLU A 130 22.21 10.02 -37.69
N ASN A 131 23.12 10.48 -38.54
CA ASN A 131 24.20 11.43 -38.19
C ASN A 131 24.97 11.00 -36.92
N ASP A 132 25.46 9.76 -36.88
CA ASP A 132 26.18 9.19 -35.74
C ASP A 132 25.40 9.11 -34.42
N THR A 133 24.10 9.19 -34.49
CA THR A 133 23.22 9.10 -33.34
C THR A 133 22.26 7.92 -33.50
N LEU A 134 22.21 7.06 -32.50
CA LEU A 134 21.28 5.95 -32.39
C LEU A 134 20.01 6.45 -31.71
N PHE A 135 18.92 6.59 -32.44
CA PHE A 135 17.61 6.93 -31.91
C PHE A 135 16.85 5.66 -31.58
N PHE A 136 16.25 5.63 -30.42
CA PHE A 136 15.44 4.51 -29.93
C PHE A 136 14.02 4.96 -29.63
N LYS A 137 13.07 4.16 -30.06
CA LYS A 137 11.68 4.25 -29.62
C LYS A 137 11.32 2.96 -28.91
N SER A 138 10.93 3.06 -27.63
CA SER A 138 10.60 1.93 -26.79
C SER A 138 9.17 2.04 -26.29
N GLU A 139 8.37 1.03 -26.56
CA GLU A 139 6.99 0.90 -26.06
C GLU A 139 6.88 -0.39 -25.27
N PHE A 140 6.35 -0.31 -24.05
CA PHE A 140 6.12 -1.50 -23.23
C PHE A 140 5.07 -1.23 -22.14
N LYS A 141 4.61 -2.32 -21.52
CA LYS A 141 3.75 -2.27 -20.34
C LYS A 141 4.45 -2.84 -19.14
N GLY A 142 4.10 -2.35 -17.95
CA GLY A 142 4.66 -2.83 -16.70
C GLY A 142 3.74 -2.63 -15.50
N GLY A 143 4.32 -2.81 -14.30
CA GLY A 143 3.61 -2.65 -13.05
C GLY A 143 2.56 -3.74 -12.76
N PRO A 144 1.82 -3.61 -11.66
CA PRO A 144 0.78 -4.55 -11.28
C PRO A 144 -0.29 -4.70 -12.38
N ASN A 145 -0.50 -5.93 -12.86
CA ASN A 145 -1.47 -6.27 -13.91
C ASN A 145 -1.23 -5.53 -15.25
N ASN A 146 0.03 -5.15 -15.55
CA ASN A 146 0.40 -4.46 -16.79
C ASN A 146 -0.39 -3.16 -17.05
N LYS A 147 -0.72 -2.41 -16.00
CA LYS A 147 -1.49 -1.17 -16.09
C LYS A 147 -0.64 0.08 -16.35
N GLU A 148 0.66 -0.04 -16.27
CA GLU A 148 1.60 1.04 -16.52
C GLU A 148 2.08 0.96 -17.98
N ASP A 149 1.85 2.03 -18.73
CA ASP A 149 2.22 2.14 -20.14
C ASP A 149 3.43 3.07 -20.27
N PHE A 150 4.44 2.65 -21.05
CA PHE A 150 5.65 3.41 -21.31
C PHE A 150 5.83 3.61 -22.80
N ASN A 151 6.06 4.85 -23.20
CA ASN A 151 6.43 5.26 -24.56
C ASN A 151 7.63 6.19 -24.44
N LEU A 152 8.83 5.63 -24.58
CA LEU A 152 10.09 6.30 -24.33
C LEU A 152 10.86 6.48 -25.62
N ASP A 153 11.12 7.72 -25.98
CA ASP A 153 11.95 8.11 -27.11
C ASP A 153 13.27 8.67 -26.56
N PHE A 154 14.38 8.03 -26.91
CA PHE A 154 15.72 8.41 -26.44
C PHE A 154 16.78 8.18 -27.52
N TYR A 155 17.92 8.80 -27.33
CA TYR A 155 19.04 8.64 -28.27
C TYR A 155 20.34 8.38 -27.52
N TYR A 156 21.25 7.70 -28.24
CA TYR A 156 22.63 7.50 -27.81
C TYR A 156 23.57 8.07 -28.87
N THR A 157 24.58 8.83 -28.42
CA THR A 157 25.64 9.36 -29.28
C THR A 157 26.92 9.51 -28.49
N ILE A 158 28.03 9.84 -29.18
CA ILE A 158 29.33 10.19 -28.59
C ILE A 158 29.55 11.68 -28.86
N ASN A 159 29.79 12.45 -27.79
CA ASN A 159 30.05 13.87 -27.93
C ASN A 159 31.49 14.18 -28.42
N LYS A 160 31.80 15.47 -28.66
CA LYS A 160 33.13 15.93 -29.10
C LYS A 160 34.25 15.59 -28.12
N GLU A 161 33.93 15.39 -26.85
CA GLU A 161 34.86 14.97 -25.78
C GLU A 161 35.06 13.46 -25.71
N LYS A 162 34.50 12.70 -26.68
CA LYS A 162 34.49 11.23 -26.73
C LYS A 162 33.77 10.57 -25.55
N LYS A 163 32.87 11.26 -24.91
CA LYS A 163 31.99 10.71 -23.86
C LYS A 163 30.69 10.21 -24.47
N SER A 164 30.15 9.15 -23.94
CA SER A 164 28.84 8.63 -24.29
C SER A 164 27.75 9.53 -23.75
N VAL A 165 26.71 9.76 -24.54
CA VAL A 165 25.57 10.60 -24.20
C VAL A 165 24.28 9.84 -24.47
N ILE A 166 23.44 9.70 -23.47
CA ILE A 166 22.03 9.31 -23.62
C ILE A 166 21.18 10.56 -23.37
N GLY A 167 20.35 10.93 -24.34
CA GLY A 167 19.36 11.98 -24.18
C GLY A 167 17.95 11.44 -24.39
N PHE A 168 16.99 12.07 -23.75
CA PHE A 168 15.58 11.74 -23.93
C PHE A 168 14.94 12.76 -24.86
N GLU A 169 14.05 12.29 -25.71
CA GLU A 169 13.10 13.12 -26.45
C GLU A 169 11.77 13.15 -25.72
N GLU A 170 10.73 13.74 -26.28
CA GLU A 170 9.44 13.80 -25.62
C GLU A 170 8.91 12.39 -25.37
N SER A 171 9.02 11.96 -24.13
CA SER A 171 8.64 10.62 -23.69
C SER A 171 7.49 10.69 -22.70
N THR A 172 6.60 9.71 -22.76
CA THR A 172 5.45 9.64 -21.87
C THR A 172 5.37 8.28 -21.20
N PHE A 173 4.92 8.26 -19.97
CA PHE A 173 4.63 7.01 -19.28
C PHE A 173 3.49 7.19 -18.28
N VAL A 174 2.80 6.09 -17.99
CA VAL A 174 1.80 6.01 -16.94
C VAL A 174 2.39 5.23 -15.77
N PHE A 175 2.46 5.87 -14.62
CA PHE A 175 2.92 5.24 -13.38
C PHE A 175 1.90 5.48 -12.26
N LYS A 176 1.46 4.41 -11.60
CA LYS A 176 0.39 4.45 -10.58
C LYS A 176 -0.85 5.24 -11.03
N ASN A 177 -1.34 4.97 -12.24
CA ASN A 177 -2.49 5.61 -12.89
C ASN A 177 -2.34 7.14 -13.15
N LYS A 178 -1.12 7.67 -13.11
CA LYS A 178 -0.82 9.07 -13.46
C LYS A 178 0.07 9.11 -14.70
N ALA A 179 -0.29 10.00 -15.63
CA ALA A 179 0.51 10.23 -16.82
C ALA A 179 1.66 11.19 -16.51
N TRP A 180 2.87 10.79 -16.83
CA TRP A 180 4.10 11.55 -16.68
C TRP A 180 4.76 11.79 -18.03
N LYS A 181 5.53 12.88 -18.12
CA LYS A 181 6.33 13.23 -19.28
C LYS A 181 7.78 13.46 -18.88
N ILE A 182 8.70 12.97 -19.70
CA ILE A 182 10.11 13.31 -19.66
C ILE A 182 10.35 14.39 -20.72
N ARG A 183 11.17 15.38 -20.43
CA ARG A 183 11.49 16.49 -21.32
C ARG A 183 10.27 17.24 -21.84
N PRO A 184 9.57 17.99 -20.98
CA PRO A 184 8.37 18.73 -21.39
C PRO A 184 8.67 20.01 -22.19
N ASP A 185 9.93 20.47 -22.21
CA ASP A 185 10.36 21.69 -22.88
C ASP A 185 11.54 21.47 -23.83
N GLU A 186 11.81 22.44 -24.71
CA GLU A 186 12.86 22.40 -25.74
C GLU A 186 14.28 22.67 -25.21
N THR A 187 14.49 22.77 -23.91
CA THR A 187 15.78 23.17 -23.33
C THR A 187 16.90 22.12 -23.52
N ASN A 188 16.54 20.90 -23.93
CA ASN A 188 17.47 19.81 -24.27
C ASN A 188 18.50 19.50 -23.18
N THR A 189 18.11 19.64 -21.90
CA THR A 189 18.98 19.44 -20.73
C THR A 189 18.93 18.03 -20.18
N ASP A 190 17.91 17.24 -20.55
CA ASP A 190 17.68 15.87 -20.05
C ASP A 190 18.66 14.86 -20.67
N LYS A 191 19.95 14.96 -20.29
CA LYS A 191 21.02 14.13 -20.83
C LYS A 191 21.77 13.41 -19.71
N ILE A 192 22.15 12.20 -20.01
CA ILE A 192 23.09 11.40 -19.23
C ILE A 192 24.39 11.33 -20.00
N ILE A 193 25.49 11.79 -19.42
CA ILE A 193 26.82 11.78 -20.02
C ILE A 193 27.71 10.86 -19.18
N PHE A 194 28.40 9.92 -19.82
CA PHE A 194 29.25 8.98 -19.10
C PHE A 194 30.52 8.63 -19.87
N ASP A 195 31.58 8.37 -19.10
CA ASP A 195 32.88 7.85 -19.59
C ASP A 195 33.20 6.57 -18.83
N LEU A 196 32.94 5.42 -19.46
CA LEU A 196 33.16 4.10 -18.84
C LEU A 196 34.62 3.82 -18.53
N LYS A 197 35.58 4.50 -19.19
CA LYS A 197 37.02 4.30 -18.95
C LYS A 197 37.49 5.01 -17.69
N LYS A 198 36.84 6.13 -17.35
CA LYS A 198 37.16 6.95 -16.19
C LYS A 198 36.22 6.75 -15.03
N ASP A 199 35.19 5.93 -15.21
CA ASP A 199 34.11 5.73 -14.25
C ASP A 199 33.42 7.06 -13.87
N GLU A 200 33.26 7.92 -14.89
CA GLU A 200 32.53 9.20 -14.75
C GLU A 200 31.12 9.07 -15.27
N PHE A 201 30.18 9.59 -14.52
CA PHE A 201 28.77 9.61 -14.87
C PHE A 201 28.14 10.94 -14.44
N SER A 202 27.45 11.64 -15.32
CA SER A 202 26.76 12.88 -14.99
C SER A 202 25.41 12.97 -15.68
N PHE A 203 24.44 13.53 -14.99
CA PHE A 203 23.18 13.93 -15.56
C PHE A 203 22.79 15.30 -14.99
N SER A 204 22.35 16.17 -15.85
CA SER A 204 21.97 17.53 -15.48
C SER A 204 20.49 17.74 -15.80
N GLN A 205 19.74 18.17 -14.80
CA GLN A 205 18.33 18.57 -14.91
C GLN A 205 17.43 17.54 -15.62
N PHE A 206 17.61 16.26 -15.32
CA PHE A 206 16.68 15.24 -15.79
C PHE A 206 15.32 15.48 -15.14
N ARG A 207 14.34 15.83 -15.98
CA ARG A 207 13.06 16.36 -15.51
C ARG A 207 11.89 15.45 -15.89
N ILE A 208 11.05 15.17 -14.89
CA ILE A 208 9.80 14.39 -15.04
C ILE A 208 8.64 15.27 -14.55
N VAL A 209 7.58 15.41 -15.35
CA VAL A 209 6.44 16.26 -14.99
C VAL A 209 5.11 15.56 -15.19
N SER A 210 4.11 15.93 -14.38
CA SER A 210 2.72 15.52 -14.50
C SER A 210 1.79 16.66 -14.03
N GLY A 211 1.25 17.43 -14.96
CA GLY A 211 0.53 18.65 -14.64
C GLY A 211 1.42 19.67 -13.90
N GLU A 212 1.07 20.03 -12.67
CA GLU A 212 1.89 20.92 -11.83
C GLU A 212 3.01 20.19 -11.07
N GLN A 213 3.03 18.88 -11.10
CA GLN A 213 4.03 18.06 -10.41
C GLN A 213 5.32 18.03 -11.23
N LYS A 214 6.44 18.21 -10.56
CA LYS A 214 7.76 18.16 -11.17
C LYS A 214 8.75 17.46 -10.25
N ILE A 215 9.56 16.59 -10.84
CA ILE A 215 10.73 15.97 -10.20
C ILE A 215 11.92 16.27 -11.09
N GLU A 216 12.94 16.85 -10.52
CA GLU A 216 14.21 17.14 -11.20
C GLU A 216 15.33 16.37 -10.53
N PHE A 217 16.15 15.72 -11.33
CA PHE A 217 17.33 15.02 -10.87
C PHE A 217 18.58 15.69 -11.45
N THR A 218 19.57 15.91 -10.60
CA THR A 218 20.91 16.36 -11.01
C THR A 218 21.93 15.45 -10.35
N GLY A 219 22.94 15.01 -11.09
CA GLY A 219 23.93 14.13 -10.51
C GLY A 219 25.27 14.18 -11.22
N ASN A 220 26.34 13.93 -10.45
CA ASN A 220 27.69 13.77 -10.92
C ASN A 220 28.41 12.72 -10.05
N LEU A 221 28.92 11.68 -10.68
CA LEU A 221 29.69 10.62 -10.04
C LEU A 221 31.07 10.55 -10.71
N LYS A 222 32.13 10.47 -9.91
CA LYS A 222 33.50 10.23 -10.38
C LYS A 222 34.07 9.09 -9.55
N GLY A 223 34.03 7.90 -10.15
CA GLY A 223 34.33 6.67 -9.44
C GLY A 223 33.44 6.49 -8.20
N THR A 224 34.02 5.90 -7.16
CA THR A 224 33.38 5.74 -5.86
C THR A 224 33.69 6.87 -4.86
N GLU A 225 34.55 7.82 -5.23
CA GLU A 225 35.11 8.82 -4.33
C GLU A 225 34.29 10.13 -4.29
N GLU A 226 33.77 10.56 -5.45
CA GLU A 226 32.93 11.75 -5.53
C GLU A 226 31.55 11.38 -6.08
N ILE A 227 30.52 11.55 -5.27
CA ILE A 227 29.12 11.35 -5.63
C ILE A 227 28.35 12.61 -5.23
N TYR A 228 27.64 13.19 -6.17
CA TYR A 228 26.71 14.28 -5.96
C TYR A 228 25.39 13.93 -6.64
N LEU A 229 24.35 13.68 -5.88
CA LEU A 229 23.01 13.40 -6.37
C LEU A 229 22.01 14.33 -5.66
N LEU A 230 21.20 15.01 -6.43
CA LEU A 230 20.16 15.91 -5.98
C LEU A 230 18.85 15.51 -6.65
N ALA A 231 17.79 15.43 -5.88
CA ALA A 231 16.43 15.27 -6.38
C ALA A 231 15.53 16.37 -5.82
N ASP A 232 15.01 17.23 -6.68
CA ASP A 232 14.09 18.31 -6.35
C ASP A 232 12.65 17.91 -6.65
N PHE A 233 11.77 18.10 -5.69
CA PHE A 233 10.34 17.83 -5.79
C PHE A 233 9.56 19.14 -5.78
N THR A 234 8.62 19.32 -6.71
CA THR A 234 7.70 20.44 -6.74
C THR A 234 6.27 19.93 -6.82
N LYS A 235 5.49 20.15 -5.78
CA LYS A 235 4.05 19.80 -5.68
C LYS A 235 3.74 18.34 -6.04
N VAL A 236 4.64 17.41 -5.76
CA VAL A 236 4.45 16.00 -6.10
C VAL A 236 3.49 15.36 -5.12
N ASN A 237 2.49 14.65 -5.62
CA ASN A 237 1.52 13.99 -4.74
C ASN A 237 2.16 12.85 -3.95
N LEU A 238 2.00 12.89 -2.65
CA LEU A 238 2.58 11.94 -1.70
C LEU A 238 2.14 10.48 -1.98
N ASP A 239 0.88 10.27 -2.38
CA ASP A 239 0.33 8.96 -2.75
C ASP A 239 1.06 8.27 -3.91
N SER A 240 1.82 9.04 -4.70
CA SER A 240 2.63 8.51 -5.81
C SER A 240 3.84 7.71 -5.34
N PHE A 241 4.30 7.87 -4.10
CA PHE A 241 5.49 7.22 -3.56
C PHE A 241 5.19 6.19 -2.47
N LEU A 242 4.16 6.45 -1.66
CA LEU A 242 3.85 5.58 -0.53
C LEU A 242 3.20 4.25 -0.98
N PRO A 243 3.55 3.14 -0.32
CA PRO A 243 2.76 1.92 -0.46
C PRO A 243 1.34 2.14 0.06
N LYS A 244 0.39 1.37 -0.44
CA LYS A 244 -0.95 1.35 0.15
C LYS A 244 -0.87 0.65 1.51
N ILE A 245 -1.37 1.31 2.54
CA ILE A 245 -1.54 0.75 3.89
C ILE A 245 -3.05 0.60 4.08
N ASP A 246 -3.48 -0.58 4.45
CA ASP A 246 -4.90 -0.83 4.73
C ASP A 246 -5.37 0.06 5.89
N SER A 247 -6.57 0.61 5.75
CA SER A 247 -7.19 1.53 6.72
C SER A 247 -6.47 2.87 6.96
N LEU A 248 -5.37 3.15 6.23
CA LEU A 248 -4.64 4.41 6.34
C LEU A 248 -4.39 5.02 4.95
N SER A 249 -5.09 6.08 4.61
CA SER A 249 -4.82 6.88 3.41
C SER A 249 -4.08 8.16 3.77
N VAL A 250 -2.97 8.43 3.08
CA VAL A 250 -2.14 9.61 3.30
C VAL A 250 -2.03 10.39 1.99
N ASN A 251 -2.33 11.68 2.02
CA ASN A 251 -2.28 12.57 0.86
C ASN A 251 -1.52 13.86 1.20
N GLY A 252 -1.12 14.57 0.16
CA GLY A 252 -0.44 15.86 0.28
C GLY A 252 0.43 16.16 -0.93
N LYS A 253 0.96 17.37 -1.00
CA LYS A 253 1.82 17.86 -2.08
C LYS A 253 3.23 18.09 -1.58
N VAL A 254 4.14 17.20 -1.95
CA VAL A 254 5.56 17.22 -1.57
C VAL A 254 6.30 18.30 -2.35
N THR A 255 7.01 19.17 -1.66
CA THR A 255 7.97 20.12 -2.21
C THR A 255 9.22 20.10 -1.35
N GLY A 256 10.41 20.15 -1.97
CA GLY A 256 11.68 20.09 -1.28
C GLY A 256 12.72 19.31 -2.06
N HIS A 257 13.77 18.87 -1.37
CA HIS A 257 14.89 18.18 -2.01
C HIS A 257 15.43 17.04 -1.17
N LEU A 258 16.09 16.11 -1.85
CA LEU A 258 16.91 15.04 -1.31
C LEU A 258 18.31 15.21 -1.88
N ASP A 259 19.30 15.37 -1.01
CA ASP A 259 20.69 15.49 -1.36
C ASP A 259 21.47 14.26 -0.88
N PHE A 260 22.30 13.72 -1.75
CA PHE A 260 23.27 12.73 -1.39
C PHE A 260 24.64 13.14 -1.93
N ILE A 261 25.48 13.60 -1.03
CA ILE A 261 26.84 14.05 -1.35
C ILE A 261 27.83 13.12 -0.66
N LYS A 262 28.79 12.60 -1.43
CA LYS A 262 29.97 11.89 -0.93
C LYS A 262 31.21 12.52 -1.55
N LYS A 263 32.19 12.87 -0.73
CA LYS A 263 33.49 13.36 -1.17
C LYS A 263 34.58 12.91 -0.19
N ASP A 264 35.65 12.30 -0.71
CA ASP A 264 36.81 11.82 0.08
C ASP A 264 36.34 10.91 1.27
N ASN A 265 35.40 9.99 1.03
CA ASN A 265 34.75 9.13 2.02
C ASN A 265 33.95 9.86 3.12
N VAL A 266 33.69 11.13 2.96
CA VAL A 266 32.79 11.90 3.82
C VAL A 266 31.42 11.96 3.15
N TYR A 267 30.37 11.55 3.87
CA TYR A 267 28.98 11.56 3.40
C TYR A 267 28.26 12.77 3.98
N ASN A 268 27.35 13.34 3.23
CA ASN A 268 26.45 14.39 3.66
C ASN A 268 25.06 14.21 3.00
N PRO A 269 24.28 13.22 3.45
CA PRO A 269 22.92 13.04 2.98
C PRO A 269 21.98 13.96 3.74
N GLU A 270 21.07 14.60 3.02
CA GLU A 270 20.06 15.49 3.58
C GLU A 270 18.71 15.32 2.87
N ALA A 271 17.62 15.42 3.62
CA ALA A 271 16.27 15.46 3.09
C ALA A 271 15.51 16.62 3.76
N ILE A 272 15.09 17.58 2.96
CA ILE A 272 14.26 18.70 3.42
C ILE A 272 12.99 18.71 2.58
N LEU A 273 11.89 18.27 3.18
CA LEU A 273 10.61 18.13 2.48
C LEU A 273 9.51 18.86 3.25
N VAL A 274 8.65 19.54 2.51
CA VAL A 274 7.42 20.13 3.02
C VAL A 274 6.26 19.55 2.25
N ILE A 275 5.32 18.97 2.96
CA ILE A 275 4.10 18.35 2.42
C ILE A 275 2.93 19.26 2.77
N LYS A 276 2.49 20.04 1.79
CA LYS A 276 1.31 20.91 1.92
C LYS A 276 0.02 20.13 1.70
N ASP A 277 -1.07 20.65 2.24
CA ASP A 277 -2.39 19.99 2.21
C ASP A 277 -2.29 18.55 2.70
N PHE A 278 -1.53 18.33 3.79
CA PHE A 278 -1.32 17.01 4.35
C PHE A 278 -2.64 16.48 4.94
N GLU A 279 -3.04 15.30 4.51
CA GLU A 279 -4.27 14.64 4.95
C GLU A 279 -3.99 13.22 5.40
N ILE A 280 -4.62 12.83 6.49
CA ILE A 280 -4.74 11.44 6.95
C ILE A 280 -6.22 11.07 6.89
N ASN A 281 -6.55 9.99 6.18
CA ASN A 281 -7.92 9.50 6.01
C ASN A 281 -8.89 10.59 5.53
N LYS A 282 -8.44 11.44 4.60
CA LYS A 282 -9.18 12.60 4.03
C LYS A 282 -9.42 13.75 5.01
N LEU A 283 -8.91 13.67 6.23
CA LEU A 283 -8.97 14.76 7.21
C LEU A 283 -7.68 15.58 7.14
N LYS A 284 -7.84 16.89 6.98
CA LYS A 284 -6.71 17.83 6.89
C LYS A 284 -5.97 17.92 8.22
N GLN A 285 -4.65 17.72 8.14
CA GLN A 285 -3.73 17.78 9.29
C GLN A 285 -2.90 19.07 9.29
N GLY A 286 -2.83 19.79 8.16
CA GLY A 286 -2.02 20.99 8.01
C GLY A 286 -0.84 20.78 7.06
N GLU A 287 0.35 21.20 7.49
CA GLU A 287 1.61 21.06 6.75
C GLU A 287 2.54 20.10 7.49
N LEU A 288 3.00 19.04 6.82
CA LEU A 288 4.01 18.13 7.35
C LEU A 288 5.39 18.58 6.85
N ALA A 289 6.29 18.93 7.77
CA ALA A 289 7.69 19.20 7.50
C ALA A 289 8.56 18.02 7.91
N VAL A 290 9.49 17.64 7.06
CA VAL A 290 10.45 16.55 7.28
C VAL A 290 11.85 17.07 7.02
N ASN A 291 12.71 17.03 8.04
CA ASN A 291 14.12 17.38 7.94
C ASN A 291 14.94 16.23 8.50
N ILE A 292 15.71 15.57 7.64
CA ILE A 292 16.57 14.45 7.99
C ILE A 292 17.97 14.77 7.48
N LYS A 293 18.97 14.69 8.36
CA LYS A 293 20.37 14.96 8.02
C LYS A 293 21.26 13.84 8.52
N GLY A 294 21.99 13.24 7.59
CA GLY A 294 22.95 12.19 7.91
C GLY A 294 24.29 12.72 8.38
N ASP A 295 24.98 11.90 9.13
CA ASP A 295 26.36 12.15 9.51
C ASP A 295 27.37 11.78 8.40
N ASN A 296 28.64 12.08 8.65
CA ASN A 296 29.73 11.83 7.71
C ASN A 296 30.00 10.34 7.44
N SER A 297 29.40 9.44 8.19
CA SER A 297 29.57 7.98 8.04
C SER A 297 28.45 7.34 7.22
N PHE A 298 27.38 8.09 6.90
CA PHE A 298 26.15 7.57 6.28
C PHE A 298 25.43 6.52 7.15
N LYS A 299 25.66 6.54 8.46
CA LYS A 299 25.10 5.56 9.38
C LYS A 299 24.14 6.16 10.39
N LYS A 300 24.35 7.42 10.76
CA LYS A 300 23.51 8.11 11.74
C LYS A 300 22.81 9.30 11.09
N TYR A 301 21.56 9.48 11.46
CA TYR A 301 20.73 10.55 10.93
C TYR A 301 20.05 11.28 12.07
N SER A 302 20.11 12.60 12.06
CA SER A 302 19.22 13.42 12.86
C SER A 302 17.88 13.56 12.15
N VAL A 303 16.81 13.57 12.91
CA VAL A 303 15.43 13.63 12.44
C VAL A 303 14.70 14.75 13.15
N ASP A 304 14.03 15.62 12.39
CA ASP A 304 13.07 16.60 12.88
C ASP A 304 11.85 16.57 11.93
N ILE A 305 10.78 16.00 12.43
CA ILE A 305 9.51 15.88 11.72
C ILE A 305 8.46 16.66 12.50
N SER A 306 7.65 17.45 11.79
CA SER A 306 6.56 18.17 12.45
C SER A 306 5.32 18.30 11.59
N ILE A 307 4.15 18.25 12.22
CA ILE A 307 2.88 18.61 11.62
C ILE A 307 2.45 19.94 12.21
N ASN A 308 2.26 20.92 11.33
CA ASN A 308 1.87 22.27 11.70
C ASN A 308 0.46 22.53 11.17
N ASN A 309 -0.49 22.77 12.06
CA ASN A 309 -1.80 23.28 11.69
C ASN A 309 -1.80 24.83 11.71
N GLU A 310 -2.94 25.45 11.36
CA GLU A 310 -3.05 26.92 11.30
C GLU A 310 -2.76 27.65 12.63
N LYS A 311 -2.73 26.93 13.75
CA LYS A 311 -2.64 27.50 15.09
C LYS A 311 -1.33 27.19 15.82
N ALA A 312 -0.77 25.99 15.63
CA ALA A 312 0.39 25.51 16.37
C ALA A 312 1.08 24.32 15.70
N ARG A 313 2.23 23.93 16.23
CA ARG A 313 2.93 22.69 15.93
C ARG A 313 2.20 21.56 16.66
N SER A 314 1.31 20.86 15.96
CA SER A 314 0.42 19.85 16.56
C SER A 314 1.11 18.51 16.85
N ILE A 315 2.15 18.16 16.08
CA ILE A 315 3.05 17.02 16.33
C ILE A 315 4.48 17.47 16.07
N ALA A 316 5.40 17.00 16.87
CA ALA A 316 6.84 17.06 16.65
C ALA A 316 7.48 15.73 17.01
N ALA A 317 8.39 15.24 16.17
CA ALA A 317 9.23 14.09 16.45
C ALA A 317 10.68 14.46 16.16
N ILE A 318 11.51 14.49 17.20
CA ILE A 318 12.90 14.96 17.12
C ILE A 318 13.82 13.90 17.71
N GLY A 319 14.93 13.62 17.05
CA GLY A 319 15.89 12.65 17.55
C GLY A 319 16.80 12.08 16.49
N SER A 320 17.02 10.76 16.50
CA SER A 320 17.99 10.12 15.62
C SER A 320 17.60 8.71 15.16
N LEU A 321 18.17 8.33 14.00
CA LEU A 321 18.19 6.97 13.48
C LEU A 321 19.65 6.51 13.38
N ASP A 322 19.95 5.27 13.79
CA ASP A 322 21.30 4.70 13.74
C ASP A 322 21.28 3.37 12.94
N PHE A 323 21.96 3.37 11.78
CA PHE A 323 22.13 2.23 10.88
C PHE A 323 23.52 1.60 11.01
N THR A 324 24.22 1.81 12.12
CA THR A 324 25.58 1.24 12.33
C THR A 324 25.54 -0.27 12.36
N ASP A 325 24.54 -0.85 12.97
CA ASP A 325 24.33 -2.29 13.08
C ASP A 325 23.36 -2.83 12.04
N LYS A 326 23.30 -4.16 11.91
CA LYS A 326 22.34 -4.84 11.00
C LYS A 326 20.87 -4.56 11.35
N LYS A 327 20.59 -4.24 12.61
CA LYS A 327 19.27 -3.84 13.08
C LYS A 327 19.32 -2.35 13.40
N PRO A 328 18.75 -1.50 12.56
CA PRO A 328 18.73 -0.06 12.82
C PRO A 328 18.01 0.29 14.12
N LEU A 329 18.54 1.30 14.81
CA LEU A 329 17.94 1.84 16.03
C LEU A 329 17.22 3.16 15.74
N ILE A 330 16.20 3.44 16.54
CA ILE A 330 15.45 4.70 16.58
C ILE A 330 15.51 5.26 17.99
N ASP A 331 15.64 6.58 18.10
CA ASP A 331 15.57 7.34 19.35
C ASP A 331 14.94 8.69 19.03
N LEU A 332 13.62 8.79 19.21
CA LEU A 332 12.85 10.00 18.95
C LEU A 332 12.08 10.42 20.20
N GLU A 333 12.07 11.71 20.46
CA GLU A 333 11.16 12.35 21.38
C GLU A 333 9.97 12.91 20.59
N VAL A 334 8.77 12.46 20.92
CA VAL A 334 7.53 12.82 20.24
C VAL A 334 6.69 13.70 21.14
N PHE A 335 6.29 14.85 20.64
CA PHE A 335 5.41 15.80 21.30
C PHE A 335 4.11 15.94 20.52
N MET A 336 3.00 15.97 21.21
CA MET A 336 1.67 16.19 20.65
C MET A 336 0.99 17.35 21.39
N GLU A 337 0.36 18.25 20.64
CA GLU A 337 -0.39 19.38 21.21
C GLU A 337 -1.73 19.52 20.50
N ASP A 338 -2.83 19.29 21.23
CA ASP A 338 -4.22 19.35 20.74
C ASP A 338 -4.42 18.62 19.40
N TYR A 339 -3.75 17.47 19.22
CA TYR A 339 -3.83 16.72 17.97
C TYR A 339 -5.17 15.96 17.88
N THR A 340 -5.91 16.11 16.77
CA THR A 340 -7.24 15.50 16.60
C THR A 340 -7.17 13.99 16.42
N LEU A 341 -8.03 13.27 17.13
CA LEU A 341 -8.14 11.82 17.07
C LEU A 341 -9.01 11.33 15.89
N ASP A 342 -9.82 12.19 15.30
CA ASP A 342 -10.79 11.84 14.24
C ASP A 342 -10.12 11.14 13.04
N ALA A 343 -8.89 11.54 12.71
CA ALA A 343 -8.13 10.97 11.60
C ALA A 343 -7.83 9.47 11.77
N PHE A 344 -7.82 8.97 12.99
CA PHE A 344 -7.54 7.58 13.32
C PHE A 344 -8.81 6.72 13.47
N SER A 345 -10.00 7.32 13.41
CA SER A 345 -11.27 6.59 13.50
C SER A 345 -11.35 5.38 12.54
N PRO A 346 -10.87 5.44 11.29
CA PRO A 346 -10.89 4.28 10.39
C PRO A 346 -9.99 3.11 10.83
N LEU A 347 -9.00 3.34 11.71
CA LEU A 347 -8.15 2.26 12.23
C LEU A 347 -8.91 1.32 13.18
N GLY A 348 -10.01 1.79 13.77
CA GLY A 348 -10.90 0.98 14.61
C GLY A 348 -11.73 -0.05 13.83
N GLN A 349 -11.70 0.01 12.50
CA GLN A 349 -12.52 -0.81 11.60
C GLN A 349 -14.00 -0.75 12.02
N ASP A 350 -14.69 -1.90 12.05
CA ASP A 350 -16.10 -1.97 12.41
C ASP A 350 -16.36 -2.09 13.93
N VAL A 351 -15.29 -2.22 14.73
CA VAL A 351 -15.37 -2.38 16.20
C VAL A 351 -15.54 -1.03 16.89
N ILE A 352 -14.76 -0.02 16.47
CA ILE A 352 -14.77 1.34 17.01
C ILE A 352 -14.92 2.34 15.86
N SER A 353 -15.83 3.27 16.03
CA SER A 353 -16.01 4.38 15.08
C SER A 353 -16.18 5.71 15.80
N SER A 354 -16.25 6.79 15.03
CA SER A 354 -16.48 8.16 15.57
C SER A 354 -15.51 8.52 16.70
N LEU A 355 -14.26 8.06 16.58
CA LEU A 355 -13.19 8.49 17.48
C LEU A 355 -13.07 10.01 17.35
N ARG A 356 -13.14 10.73 18.47
CA ARG A 356 -13.20 12.19 18.51
C ARG A 356 -12.37 12.77 19.64
N GLY A 357 -12.23 14.10 19.64
CA GLY A 357 -11.46 14.84 20.62
C GLY A 357 -10.01 15.05 20.23
N SER A 358 -9.20 15.50 21.16
CA SER A 358 -7.79 15.77 20.95
C SER A 358 -6.90 15.10 21.99
N VAL A 359 -5.64 14.94 21.61
CA VAL A 359 -4.60 14.35 22.46
C VAL A 359 -3.42 15.30 22.56
N SER A 360 -2.88 15.44 23.78
CA SER A 360 -1.66 16.19 24.09
C SER A 360 -0.78 15.37 24.99
N GLY A 361 0.54 15.54 24.90
CA GLY A 361 1.50 14.86 25.74
C GLY A 361 2.85 14.65 25.05
N SER A 362 3.70 13.86 25.68
CA SER A 362 4.99 13.48 25.10
C SER A 362 5.36 12.05 25.46
N PHE A 363 6.12 11.45 24.57
CA PHE A 363 6.67 10.12 24.75
C PHE A 363 7.96 9.96 23.94
N THR A 364 8.79 9.03 24.37
CA THR A 364 9.95 8.57 23.61
C THR A 364 9.58 7.36 22.75
N LEU A 365 10.19 7.26 21.58
CA LEU A 365 10.11 6.11 20.69
C LEU A 365 11.52 5.58 20.48
N ILE A 366 11.86 4.47 21.13
CA ILE A 366 13.23 3.97 21.24
C ILE A 366 13.36 2.50 20.81
N GLY A 367 14.60 2.06 20.61
CA GLY A 367 14.92 0.67 20.35
C GLY A 367 15.09 0.34 18.86
N PHE A 368 14.65 -0.83 18.42
CA PHE A 368 14.80 -1.24 17.04
C PHE A 368 13.79 -0.55 16.13
N LEU A 369 14.24 0.07 15.04
CA LEU A 369 13.37 0.75 14.07
C LEU A 369 12.22 -0.14 13.56
N GLY A 370 12.46 -1.44 13.38
CA GLY A 370 11.44 -2.41 12.97
C GLY A 370 10.52 -2.88 14.11
N ASN A 371 10.77 -2.51 15.35
CA ASN A 371 9.96 -2.84 16.52
C ASN A 371 10.24 -1.84 17.66
N PRO A 372 9.85 -0.56 17.50
CA PRO A 372 10.14 0.46 18.48
C PRO A 372 9.27 0.33 19.74
N GLU A 373 9.81 0.78 20.85
CA GLU A 373 9.15 0.84 22.15
C GLU A 373 8.82 2.29 22.51
N MET A 374 7.69 2.49 23.15
CA MET A 374 7.19 3.79 23.60
C MET A 374 7.31 3.91 25.12
N GLU A 375 7.64 5.10 25.61
CA GLU A 375 7.59 5.42 27.04
C GLU A 375 7.13 6.86 27.23
N GLY A 376 6.03 7.06 27.96
CA GLY A 376 5.48 8.37 28.22
C GLY A 376 3.99 8.36 28.54
N PHE A 377 3.34 9.49 28.32
CA PHE A 377 1.90 9.61 28.55
C PHE A 377 1.22 10.59 27.58
N LEU A 378 -0.06 10.35 27.35
CA LEU A 378 -0.92 11.17 26.55
C LEU A 378 -2.17 11.56 27.36
N SER A 379 -2.55 12.82 27.32
CA SER A 379 -3.76 13.35 27.93
C SER A 379 -4.83 13.54 26.87
N LEU A 380 -6.00 13.00 27.09
CA LEU A 380 -7.17 13.10 26.23
C LEU A 380 -8.07 14.26 26.65
N LYS A 381 -8.58 15.03 25.67
CA LYS A 381 -9.49 16.15 25.91
C LYS A 381 -10.70 16.04 25.00
N ASN A 382 -11.89 16.07 25.60
CA ASN A 382 -13.16 15.93 24.90
C ASN A 382 -13.18 14.68 23.99
N ALA A 383 -12.47 13.63 24.41
CA ALA A 383 -12.36 12.41 23.62
C ALA A 383 -13.59 11.51 23.81
N GLY A 384 -13.84 10.68 22.82
CA GLY A 384 -14.94 9.74 22.86
C GLY A 384 -14.93 8.83 21.64
N LEU A 385 -15.76 7.79 21.68
CA LEU A 385 -15.86 6.79 20.63
C LEU A 385 -17.25 6.16 20.60
N LYS A 386 -17.58 5.51 19.48
CA LYS A 386 -18.81 4.74 19.32
C LYS A 386 -18.47 3.27 19.05
N PHE A 387 -19.24 2.36 19.65
CA PHE A 387 -19.26 0.93 19.30
C PHE A 387 -20.46 0.67 18.36
N PRO A 388 -20.24 0.56 17.04
CA PRO A 388 -21.33 0.44 16.06
C PRO A 388 -22.23 -0.76 16.29
N TYR A 389 -21.65 -1.93 16.60
CA TYR A 389 -22.39 -3.18 16.80
C TYR A 389 -23.41 -3.10 17.95
N LEU A 390 -23.08 -2.39 19.02
CA LEU A 390 -23.96 -2.17 20.18
C LEU A 390 -24.76 -0.88 20.07
N ASN A 391 -24.42 -0.04 19.09
CA ASN A 391 -24.93 1.30 18.86
C ASN A 391 -24.86 2.20 20.10
N VAL A 392 -23.78 2.10 20.87
CA VAL A 392 -23.51 2.93 22.05
C VAL A 392 -22.38 3.92 21.79
N ASP A 393 -22.53 5.13 22.33
CA ASP A 393 -21.63 6.24 22.12
C ASP A 393 -21.20 6.82 23.46
N TYR A 394 -19.89 6.82 23.72
CA TYR A 394 -19.31 7.25 24.98
C TYR A 394 -18.32 8.40 24.80
N ASP A 395 -18.50 9.45 25.61
CA ASP A 395 -17.46 10.44 25.89
C ASP A 395 -16.59 9.97 27.06
N PHE A 396 -15.32 10.36 27.08
CA PHE A 396 -14.45 10.22 28.23
C PHE A 396 -14.59 11.46 29.13
N GLU A 397 -15.07 11.26 30.34
CA GLU A 397 -15.40 12.35 31.28
C GLU A 397 -14.14 12.84 32.01
N GLY A 398 -13.88 14.14 31.95
CA GLY A 398 -12.73 14.78 32.61
C GLY A 398 -11.44 14.69 31.82
N GLU A 399 -10.31 14.95 32.49
CA GLU A 399 -8.97 14.72 31.95
C GLU A 399 -8.65 13.23 32.09
N SER A 400 -8.47 12.58 30.96
CA SER A 400 -8.14 11.15 30.89
C SER A 400 -6.72 10.99 30.39
N THR A 401 -5.90 10.26 31.12
CA THR A 401 -4.49 10.01 30.76
C THR A 401 -4.32 8.56 30.31
N ILE A 402 -3.58 8.37 29.23
CA ILE A 402 -3.13 7.08 28.71
C ILE A 402 -1.63 7.02 28.94
N SER A 403 -1.13 5.99 29.62
CA SER A 403 0.28 5.70 29.75
C SER A 403 0.76 4.86 28.57
N LEU A 404 1.93 5.17 28.04
CA LEU A 404 2.61 4.43 27.00
C LEU A 404 3.75 3.64 27.61
N LEU A 405 3.76 2.34 27.40
CA LEU A 405 4.83 1.47 27.89
C LEU A 405 5.09 0.38 26.86
N GLU A 406 6.32 0.29 26.39
CA GLU A 406 6.73 -0.63 25.31
C GLU A 406 5.85 -0.48 24.07
N GLN A 407 5.04 -1.47 23.72
CA GLN A 407 4.10 -1.43 22.60
C GLN A 407 2.64 -1.39 23.07
N SER A 408 2.39 -0.79 24.23
CA SER A 408 1.09 -0.80 24.88
C SER A 408 0.61 0.60 25.27
N PHE A 409 -0.67 0.84 25.05
CA PHE A 409 -1.46 1.96 25.56
C PHE A 409 -2.22 1.48 26.79
N ILE A 410 -1.86 1.98 27.96
CA ILE A 410 -2.44 1.56 29.24
C ILE A 410 -3.50 2.57 29.65
N LEU A 411 -4.71 2.06 29.88
CA LEU A 411 -5.90 2.80 30.24
C LEU A 411 -6.24 2.52 31.70
N GLU A 412 -6.18 3.55 32.55
CA GLU A 412 -6.46 3.39 33.97
C GLU A 412 -7.59 4.34 34.42
N GLY A 413 -8.71 3.77 34.80
CA GLY A 413 -9.83 4.52 35.38
C GLY A 413 -10.49 5.51 34.43
N LEU A 414 -10.49 5.26 33.12
CA LEU A 414 -11.17 6.12 32.16
C LEU A 414 -12.67 6.10 32.42
N LYS A 415 -13.25 7.27 32.69
CA LYS A 415 -14.68 7.40 32.95
C LYS A 415 -15.43 7.51 31.65
N LEU A 416 -16.20 6.48 31.33
CA LEU A 416 -17.14 6.45 30.21
C LEU A 416 -18.42 7.18 30.57
N PHE A 417 -18.90 8.03 29.69
CA PHE A 417 -20.14 8.75 29.82
C PHE A 417 -20.99 8.53 28.56
N ASP A 418 -22.11 7.83 28.72
CA ASP A 418 -23.07 7.68 27.64
C ASP A 418 -23.73 9.02 27.31
N THR A 419 -23.66 9.44 26.05
CA THR A 419 -24.12 10.73 25.58
C THR A 419 -25.64 10.85 25.52
N LYS A 420 -26.39 9.72 25.40
CA LYS A 420 -27.84 9.69 25.20
C LYS A 420 -28.61 9.65 26.52
N HIS A 421 -28.30 8.73 27.41
CA HIS A 421 -29.02 8.51 28.67
C HIS A 421 -28.28 9.02 29.91
N LYS A 422 -27.06 9.58 29.73
CA LYS A 422 -26.26 10.17 30.79
C LYS A 422 -25.80 9.16 31.84
N THR A 423 -25.58 7.94 31.43
CA THR A 423 -25.09 6.86 32.27
C THR A 423 -23.56 6.79 32.29
N ARG A 424 -22.95 6.07 33.24
CA ARG A 424 -21.49 6.07 33.47
C ARG A 424 -20.94 4.68 33.67
N GLY A 425 -19.68 4.49 33.22
CA GLY A 425 -18.86 3.31 33.46
C GLY A 425 -17.39 3.68 33.64
N ILE A 426 -16.57 2.70 33.95
CA ILE A 426 -15.11 2.87 34.10
C ILE A 426 -14.44 1.84 33.19
N LEU A 427 -13.54 2.33 32.34
CA LEU A 427 -12.72 1.51 31.45
C LEU A 427 -11.30 1.42 31.98
N ASN A 428 -10.81 0.20 32.10
CA ASN A 428 -9.43 -0.14 32.44
C ASN A 428 -8.87 -1.14 31.43
N GLY A 429 -7.56 -1.28 31.38
CA GLY A 429 -6.89 -2.31 30.58
C GLY A 429 -5.81 -1.77 29.68
N ASN A 430 -5.47 -2.53 28.66
CA ASN A 430 -4.46 -2.13 27.71
C ASN A 430 -4.86 -2.43 26.26
N ILE A 431 -4.28 -1.66 25.35
CA ILE A 431 -4.32 -1.88 23.90
C ILE A 431 -2.86 -2.02 23.48
N SER A 432 -2.46 -3.23 23.09
CA SER A 432 -1.09 -3.47 22.64
C SER A 432 -1.04 -3.73 21.14
N HIS A 433 0.12 -3.54 20.56
CA HIS A 433 0.35 -3.79 19.14
C HIS A 433 1.72 -4.44 18.91
N ARG A 434 1.90 -5.02 17.73
CA ARG A 434 3.21 -5.40 17.21
C ARG A 434 3.50 -4.55 15.98
N ASN A 435 4.46 -3.64 16.09
CA ASN A 435 4.87 -2.74 14.99
C ASN A 435 3.71 -1.91 14.39
N PHE A 436 2.72 -1.54 15.19
CA PHE A 436 1.49 -0.84 14.75
C PHE A 436 0.64 -1.60 13.70
N GLU A 437 0.86 -2.92 13.57
CA GLU A 437 0.13 -3.74 12.59
C GLU A 437 -0.89 -4.68 13.24
N GLN A 438 -0.46 -5.50 14.18
CA GLN A 438 -1.31 -6.45 14.89
C GLN A 438 -1.71 -5.86 16.24
N TRP A 439 -3.01 -5.60 16.39
CA TRP A 439 -3.55 -4.98 17.61
C TRP A 439 -4.23 -6.02 18.48
N PHE A 440 -3.91 -6.01 19.76
CA PHE A 440 -4.48 -6.87 20.79
C PHE A 440 -5.16 -6.01 21.86
N LEU A 441 -6.40 -6.34 22.20
CA LEU A 441 -7.17 -5.68 23.26
C LEU A 441 -7.20 -6.56 24.50
N ASP A 442 -7.07 -5.92 25.66
CA ASP A 442 -7.33 -6.51 26.99
C ASP A 442 -7.97 -5.40 27.84
N LEU A 443 -9.28 -5.26 27.68
CA LEU A 443 -10.05 -4.17 28.25
C LEU A 443 -11.11 -4.69 29.21
N LYS A 444 -11.30 -4.00 30.33
CA LYS A 444 -12.34 -4.27 31.32
C LYS A 444 -13.19 -3.02 31.55
N ILE A 445 -14.48 -3.15 31.39
CA ILE A 445 -15.47 -2.11 31.66
C ILE A 445 -16.25 -2.50 32.92
N ASP A 446 -16.14 -1.70 33.96
CA ASP A 446 -16.97 -1.81 35.15
C ASP A 446 -18.17 -0.86 35.01
N THR A 447 -19.37 -1.38 35.11
CA THR A 447 -20.59 -0.65 34.83
C THR A 447 -21.48 -0.51 36.05
N LYS A 448 -22.07 0.67 36.19
CA LYS A 448 -23.15 0.93 37.13
C LYS A 448 -24.23 1.70 36.41
N ASN A 449 -25.31 0.99 36.05
CA ASN A 449 -26.40 1.51 35.23
C ASN A 449 -25.93 2.10 33.88
N LEU A 450 -24.90 1.49 33.26
CA LEU A 450 -24.41 1.95 31.96
C LEU A 450 -25.35 1.47 30.83
N LEU A 451 -25.63 2.35 29.87
CA LEU A 451 -26.24 1.94 28.60
C LEU A 451 -25.20 1.08 27.83
N VAL A 452 -25.50 -0.17 27.56
CA VAL A 452 -24.60 -1.13 26.89
C VAL A 452 -25.15 -1.64 25.56
N LEU A 453 -26.41 -1.37 25.26
CA LEU A 453 -27.07 -1.71 23.99
C LEU A 453 -28.14 -0.67 23.68
N ASP A 454 -28.21 -0.21 22.43
CA ASP A 454 -29.24 0.70 21.94
C ASP A 454 -29.46 0.50 20.43
N THR A 455 -29.80 -0.73 20.07
CA THR A 455 -29.95 -1.15 18.66
C THR A 455 -31.41 -1.16 18.23
N GLU A 456 -31.64 -0.92 16.95
CA GLU A 456 -32.98 -0.97 16.33
C GLU A 456 -33.17 -2.31 15.62
N ASN A 457 -34.43 -2.61 15.26
CA ASN A 457 -34.75 -3.80 14.48
C ASN A 457 -34.21 -3.66 13.05
N THR A 458 -33.42 -4.64 12.62
CA THR A 458 -32.98 -4.80 11.23
C THR A 458 -33.32 -6.20 10.74
N GLU A 459 -33.40 -6.40 9.43
CA GLU A 459 -33.71 -7.73 8.84
C GLU A 459 -32.77 -8.84 9.32
N GLU A 460 -31.54 -8.49 9.71
CA GLU A 460 -30.50 -9.44 10.13
C GLU A 460 -30.29 -9.47 11.65
N ALA A 461 -30.99 -8.60 12.42
CA ALA A 461 -30.81 -8.54 13.86
C ALA A 461 -31.22 -9.84 14.52
N LEU A 462 -30.30 -10.47 15.28
CA LEU A 462 -30.58 -11.61 16.14
C LEU A 462 -31.28 -11.18 17.44
N PHE A 463 -31.03 -9.97 17.86
CA PHE A 463 -31.65 -9.28 18.98
C PHE A 463 -31.53 -7.77 18.78
N TYR A 464 -32.38 -7.01 19.43
CA TYR A 464 -32.32 -5.55 19.45
C TYR A 464 -32.98 -5.00 20.73
N GLY A 465 -32.84 -3.68 20.96
CA GLY A 465 -33.42 -2.99 22.07
C GLY A 465 -32.47 -2.05 22.78
N THR A 466 -32.85 -1.69 24.01
CA THR A 466 -32.08 -0.79 24.88
C THR A 466 -31.77 -1.52 26.19
N ALA A 467 -30.49 -1.62 26.57
CA ALA A 467 -30.10 -2.30 27.79
C ALA A 467 -29.20 -1.44 28.69
N PHE A 468 -29.58 -1.37 29.96
CA PHE A 468 -28.80 -0.78 31.04
C PHE A 468 -28.37 -1.88 32.00
N MET A 469 -27.11 -1.91 32.37
CA MET A 469 -26.54 -3.01 33.16
C MET A 469 -25.63 -2.52 34.29
N ASP A 470 -25.62 -3.30 35.39
CA ASP A 470 -24.61 -3.30 36.43
C ASP A 470 -23.75 -4.55 36.28
N GLY A 471 -22.47 -4.43 36.28
CA GLY A 471 -21.58 -5.58 36.17
C GLY A 471 -20.25 -5.28 35.51
N THR A 472 -19.70 -6.27 34.83
CA THR A 472 -18.42 -6.17 34.15
C THR A 472 -18.50 -6.69 32.73
N ALA A 473 -17.81 -6.04 31.80
CA ALA A 473 -17.54 -6.54 30.47
C ALA A 473 -16.04 -6.60 30.23
N THR A 474 -15.56 -7.74 29.74
CA THR A 474 -14.14 -7.92 29.35
C THR A 474 -14.08 -8.08 27.84
N ILE A 475 -13.21 -7.32 27.19
CA ILE A 475 -12.96 -7.39 25.74
C ILE A 475 -11.52 -7.81 25.56
N SER A 476 -11.27 -8.97 24.97
CA SER A 476 -9.93 -9.52 24.81
C SER A 476 -9.70 -10.15 23.44
N GLY A 477 -8.45 -10.18 23.00
CA GLY A 477 -8.03 -10.83 21.76
C GLY A 477 -7.51 -9.87 20.70
N LEU A 478 -7.17 -10.44 19.54
CA LEU A 478 -6.79 -9.66 18.35
C LEU A 478 -8.02 -8.94 17.78
N THR A 479 -7.83 -7.79 17.15
CA THR A 479 -8.94 -6.99 16.58
C THR A 479 -9.76 -7.72 15.52
N ASP A 480 -9.19 -8.74 14.89
CA ASP A 480 -9.86 -9.63 13.94
C ASP A 480 -10.43 -10.90 14.61
N GLN A 481 -10.16 -11.14 15.91
CA GLN A 481 -10.60 -12.29 16.69
C GLN A 481 -10.90 -11.89 18.14
N LEU A 482 -11.94 -11.07 18.33
CA LEU A 482 -12.31 -10.55 19.64
C LEU A 482 -13.23 -11.49 20.41
N SER A 483 -12.97 -11.64 21.72
CA SER A 483 -13.86 -12.25 22.69
C SER A 483 -14.39 -11.16 23.63
N ILE A 484 -15.70 -11.11 23.77
CA ILE A 484 -16.38 -10.23 24.74
C ILE A 484 -17.10 -11.11 25.74
N GLU A 485 -16.71 -11.00 27.01
CA GLU A 485 -17.35 -11.69 28.12
C GLU A 485 -18.07 -10.68 29.00
N ILE A 486 -19.36 -10.88 29.22
CA ILE A 486 -20.22 -9.99 30.02
C ILE A 486 -20.80 -10.76 31.18
N ASN A 487 -20.61 -10.25 32.40
CA ASN A 487 -21.27 -10.73 33.61
C ASN A 487 -21.98 -9.57 34.26
N ALA A 488 -23.29 -9.54 34.14
CA ALA A 488 -24.05 -8.35 34.48
C ALA A 488 -25.47 -8.64 34.93
N LYS A 489 -26.07 -7.62 35.55
CA LYS A 489 -27.47 -7.59 35.98
C LYS A 489 -28.18 -6.46 35.25
N THR A 490 -29.41 -6.72 34.78
CA THR A 490 -30.23 -5.72 34.12
C THR A 490 -30.72 -4.65 35.08
N ASN A 491 -30.79 -3.42 34.60
CA ASN A 491 -31.36 -2.28 35.33
C ASN A 491 -32.71 -1.83 34.75
N PRO A 492 -33.48 -0.99 35.49
CA PRO A 492 -34.73 -0.41 35.01
C PRO A 492 -34.59 0.26 33.64
N LYS A 493 -35.66 0.21 32.84
CA LYS A 493 -35.74 0.68 31.45
C LYS A 493 -35.02 -0.19 30.43
N THR A 494 -34.47 -1.33 30.82
CA THR A 494 -33.99 -2.33 29.88
C THR A 494 -35.16 -2.96 29.13
N VAL A 495 -35.09 -2.93 27.80
CA VAL A 495 -36.03 -3.61 26.89
C VAL A 495 -35.18 -4.44 25.92
N PHE A 496 -35.29 -5.75 26.02
CA PHE A 496 -34.52 -6.67 25.16
C PHE A 496 -35.48 -7.46 24.28
N VAL A 497 -35.28 -7.42 22.99
CA VAL A 497 -36.17 -8.03 22.00
C VAL A 497 -35.43 -9.12 21.22
N VAL A 498 -36.06 -10.30 21.19
CA VAL A 498 -35.55 -11.45 20.38
C VAL A 498 -36.61 -11.75 19.31
N PRO A 499 -36.32 -11.50 18.03
CA PRO A 499 -37.20 -11.96 16.96
C PRO A 499 -36.98 -13.45 16.70
N LEU A 500 -38.07 -14.23 16.73
CA LEU A 500 -38.07 -15.63 16.29
C LEU A 500 -38.20 -15.62 14.76
N LYS A 501 -37.08 -15.68 14.06
CA LYS A 501 -37.08 -15.81 12.60
C LYS A 501 -37.30 -17.27 12.24
N ASP A 502 -38.32 -17.55 11.43
CA ASP A 502 -38.53 -18.87 10.84
C ASP A 502 -37.30 -19.18 9.94
N ILE A 503 -36.53 -20.17 10.30
CA ILE A 503 -35.32 -20.60 9.58
C ILE A 503 -35.70 -21.36 8.28
N GLU A 504 -36.98 -21.56 8.00
CA GLU A 504 -37.46 -22.13 6.75
C GLU A 504 -37.97 -21.08 5.78
N THR A 505 -37.07 -20.30 5.18
CA THR A 505 -37.32 -19.85 3.81
C THR A 505 -37.10 -21.03 2.91
N VAL A 506 -38.20 -21.64 2.46
CA VAL A 506 -38.19 -22.48 1.26
C VAL A 506 -37.54 -21.62 0.19
N ASP A 507 -36.31 -21.96 -0.21
CA ASP A 507 -35.66 -21.36 -1.35
C ASP A 507 -36.67 -21.40 -2.53
N SER A 508 -37.17 -20.23 -2.91
CA SER A 508 -37.91 -20.11 -4.15
C SER A 508 -36.89 -20.47 -5.24
N PHE A 509 -37.06 -21.63 -5.88
CA PHE A 509 -36.31 -22.03 -7.06
C PHE A 509 -36.50 -21.02 -8.20
N GLY A 510 -35.95 -19.85 -8.05
CA GLY A 510 -35.78 -18.89 -9.12
C GLY A 510 -34.53 -19.25 -9.91
N LEU A 511 -34.71 -19.99 -11.00
CA LEU A 511 -33.62 -20.49 -11.84
C LEU A 511 -32.76 -19.40 -12.48
N ILE A 512 -33.15 -18.12 -12.47
CA ILE A 512 -32.36 -17.01 -13.04
C ILE A 512 -32.71 -15.70 -12.29
N HIS A 513 -31.73 -15.13 -11.60
CA HIS A 513 -31.78 -13.76 -11.07
C HIS A 513 -30.86 -12.84 -11.88
N PHE A 514 -31.44 -11.81 -12.50
CA PHE A 514 -30.67 -10.72 -13.12
C PHE A 514 -30.30 -9.71 -12.02
N LYS A 515 -29.01 -9.65 -11.66
CA LYS A 515 -28.51 -8.68 -10.68
C LYS A 515 -28.05 -7.41 -11.42
N SER A 516 -28.52 -6.25 -10.98
CA SER A 516 -28.00 -4.96 -11.42
C SER A 516 -26.61 -4.71 -10.85
N ASP A 517 -25.81 -3.84 -11.49
CA ASP A 517 -24.47 -3.51 -10.97
C ASP A 517 -24.50 -2.81 -9.60
N ALA A 518 -25.59 -2.12 -9.27
CA ALA A 518 -25.82 -1.55 -7.94
C ALA A 518 -25.96 -2.64 -6.86
N VAL A 519 -26.73 -3.68 -7.12
CA VAL A 519 -26.92 -4.83 -6.20
C VAL A 519 -25.59 -5.59 -6.00
N LYS A 520 -24.75 -5.73 -7.04
CA LYS A 520 -23.43 -6.35 -6.90
C LYS A 520 -22.46 -5.51 -6.05
N ILE A 521 -22.58 -4.19 -6.07
CA ILE A 521 -21.77 -3.30 -5.25
C ILE A 521 -22.22 -3.39 -3.78
N GLU A 522 -23.53 -3.39 -3.53
CA GLU A 522 -24.07 -3.58 -2.19
C GLU A 522 -23.73 -4.96 -1.61
N GLU A 523 -23.83 -6.03 -2.40
CA GLU A 523 -23.43 -7.38 -1.97
C GLU A 523 -21.93 -7.48 -1.66
N ARG A 524 -21.05 -6.88 -2.48
CA ARG A 524 -19.61 -6.83 -2.19
C ARG A 524 -19.29 -6.02 -0.95
N GLN A 525 -20.03 -4.94 -0.68
CA GLN A 525 -19.88 -4.18 0.55
C GLN A 525 -20.43 -4.94 1.76
N ARG A 526 -21.51 -5.71 1.60
CA ARG A 526 -22.02 -6.63 2.62
C ARG A 526 -21.04 -7.78 2.90
N GLU A 527 -20.56 -8.47 1.86
CA GLU A 527 -19.54 -9.55 2.00
C GLU A 527 -18.26 -9.03 2.68
N ALA A 528 -17.82 -7.81 2.37
CA ALA A 528 -16.68 -7.17 3.02
C ALA A 528 -16.96 -6.83 4.49
N ALA A 529 -18.17 -6.38 4.82
CA ALA A 529 -18.60 -6.12 6.19
C ALA A 529 -18.75 -7.42 6.99
N GLU A 530 -19.32 -8.47 6.39
CA GLU A 530 -19.39 -9.80 6.99
C GLU A 530 -18.01 -10.45 7.17
N GLU A 531 -17.04 -10.18 6.28
CA GLU A 531 -15.66 -10.61 6.45
C GLU A 531 -14.94 -9.88 7.58
N ALA A 532 -15.22 -8.59 7.78
CA ALA A 532 -14.62 -7.78 8.83
C ALA A 532 -15.06 -8.22 10.25
N ILE A 533 -16.26 -8.79 10.40
CA ILE A 533 -16.81 -9.23 11.69
C ILE A 533 -16.56 -10.73 11.98
N LYS A 534 -15.90 -11.46 11.12
CA LYS A 534 -15.73 -12.94 11.19
C LYS A 534 -15.09 -13.50 12.46
N GLY A 535 -14.56 -12.67 13.34
CA GLY A 535 -13.84 -13.09 14.53
C GLY A 535 -14.45 -12.70 15.88
N LEU A 536 -15.69 -12.15 15.92
CA LEU A 536 -16.30 -11.74 17.19
C LEU A 536 -17.02 -12.91 17.87
N SER A 537 -16.73 -13.14 19.16
CA SER A 537 -17.44 -14.05 20.07
C SER A 537 -17.95 -13.28 21.27
N LEU A 538 -19.23 -13.45 21.60
CA LEU A 538 -19.85 -12.90 22.80
C LEU A 538 -20.31 -14.04 23.70
N ASP A 539 -19.94 -13.99 24.98
CA ASP A 539 -20.44 -14.85 26.05
C ASP A 539 -21.04 -13.95 27.14
N ILE A 540 -22.34 -14.02 27.33
CA ILE A 540 -23.10 -13.11 28.19
C ILE A 540 -23.80 -13.92 29.29
N ASP A 541 -23.37 -13.75 30.53
CA ASP A 541 -24.05 -14.22 31.72
C ASP A 541 -24.84 -13.06 32.34
N ILE A 542 -26.17 -13.12 32.31
CA ILE A 542 -27.02 -12.00 32.71
C ILE A 542 -28.10 -12.42 33.71
N GLU A 543 -28.13 -11.76 34.86
CA GLU A 543 -29.25 -11.77 35.79
C GLU A 543 -30.31 -10.77 35.30
N VAL A 544 -31.43 -11.27 34.79
CA VAL A 544 -32.56 -10.44 34.38
C VAL A 544 -33.39 -10.11 35.61
N THR A 545 -33.66 -8.82 35.85
CA THR A 545 -34.45 -8.34 36.98
C THR A 545 -35.88 -8.05 36.57
N LYS A 546 -36.78 -7.96 37.57
CA LYS A 546 -38.22 -7.66 37.38
C LYS A 546 -38.48 -6.30 36.71
N ASP A 547 -37.51 -5.39 36.75
CA ASP A 547 -37.62 -4.06 36.15
C ASP A 547 -37.27 -4.06 34.65
N ALA A 548 -36.67 -5.13 34.14
CA ALA A 548 -36.40 -5.33 32.73
C ALA A 548 -37.60 -5.91 31.99
N GLU A 549 -37.78 -5.53 30.75
CA GLU A 549 -38.78 -6.04 29.84
C GLU A 549 -38.15 -6.92 28.76
N ALA A 550 -38.60 -8.14 28.67
CA ALA A 550 -38.26 -9.06 27.61
C ALA A 550 -39.38 -9.15 26.59
N GLN A 551 -39.05 -9.05 25.32
CA GLN A 551 -39.99 -9.23 24.22
C GLN A 551 -39.52 -10.35 23.31
N VAL A 552 -40.43 -11.26 22.97
CA VAL A 552 -40.20 -12.29 21.93
C VAL A 552 -41.18 -11.99 20.79
N VAL A 553 -40.65 -11.60 19.63
CA VAL A 553 -41.43 -11.40 18.43
C VAL A 553 -41.59 -12.74 17.73
N ILE A 554 -42.80 -13.28 17.74
CA ILE A 554 -43.12 -14.60 17.19
C ILE A 554 -43.37 -14.52 15.69
N ASP A 555 -43.99 -13.44 15.25
CA ASP A 555 -44.29 -13.20 13.85
C ASP A 555 -44.14 -11.70 13.56
N GLU A 556 -43.13 -11.35 12.80
CA GLU A 556 -42.85 -9.95 12.42
C GLU A 556 -43.84 -9.40 11.40
N VAL A 557 -44.37 -10.25 10.51
CA VAL A 557 -45.27 -9.84 9.43
C VAL A 557 -46.61 -9.43 9.97
N TYR A 558 -47.18 -10.22 10.90
CA TYR A 558 -48.46 -9.93 11.51
C TYR A 558 -48.34 -9.22 12.86
N GLY A 559 -47.12 -9.16 13.42
CA GLY A 559 -46.80 -8.47 14.66
C GLY A 559 -47.24 -9.21 15.92
N SER A 560 -47.24 -10.57 15.89
CA SER A 560 -47.47 -11.36 17.09
C SER A 560 -46.27 -11.33 18.00
N LYS A 561 -46.41 -10.91 19.25
CA LYS A 561 -45.34 -10.80 20.22
C LYS A 561 -45.75 -11.13 21.64
N LEU A 562 -44.82 -11.72 22.37
CA LEU A 562 -44.91 -11.88 23.83
C LEU A 562 -44.05 -10.80 24.49
N THR A 563 -44.68 -9.99 25.34
CA THR A 563 -43.98 -8.99 26.14
C THR A 563 -44.16 -9.37 27.61
N GLY A 564 -43.07 -9.48 28.36
CA GLY A 564 -43.12 -9.89 29.75
C GLY A 564 -42.06 -9.21 30.62
N ARG A 565 -42.39 -9.06 31.91
CA ARG A 565 -41.45 -8.68 32.97
C ARG A 565 -41.36 -9.82 33.96
N GLY A 566 -40.16 -10.09 34.39
CA GLY A 566 -39.88 -11.23 35.24
C GLY A 566 -38.43 -11.27 35.69
N SER A 567 -37.99 -12.40 36.16
CA SER A 567 -36.59 -12.59 36.61
C SER A 567 -36.06 -13.95 36.19
N GLY A 568 -34.76 -14.02 36.04
CA GLY A 568 -34.07 -15.26 35.70
C GLY A 568 -32.59 -15.06 35.37
N ASP A 569 -31.90 -16.15 35.28
CA ASP A 569 -30.49 -16.18 34.90
C ASP A 569 -30.37 -16.75 33.50
N LEU A 570 -29.79 -15.97 32.58
CA LEU A 570 -29.64 -16.32 31.19
C LEU A 570 -28.17 -16.30 30.80
N GLN A 571 -27.74 -17.33 30.07
CA GLN A 571 -26.47 -17.38 29.39
C GLN A 571 -26.71 -17.31 27.89
N ILE A 572 -26.09 -16.32 27.21
CA ILE A 572 -26.24 -16.09 25.78
C ILE A 572 -24.87 -16.20 25.13
N ARG A 573 -24.74 -17.06 24.14
CA ARG A 573 -23.51 -17.23 23.34
C ARG A 573 -23.78 -16.90 21.89
N ILE A 574 -23.06 -15.93 21.38
CA ILE A 574 -23.20 -15.43 20.02
C ILE A 574 -21.84 -15.42 19.33
N ASN A 575 -21.78 -15.79 18.07
CA ASN A 575 -20.62 -15.50 17.24
C ASN A 575 -21.03 -15.02 15.85
N THR A 576 -20.11 -14.39 15.17
CA THR A 576 -20.32 -13.86 13.81
C THR A 576 -20.43 -14.93 12.72
N ARG A 577 -20.33 -16.23 13.09
CA ARG A 577 -20.58 -17.36 12.20
C ARG A 577 -22.04 -17.85 12.23
N GLY A 578 -22.93 -17.04 12.81
CA GLY A 578 -24.38 -17.35 12.89
C GLY A 578 -24.78 -18.23 14.08
N MET A 579 -23.88 -18.49 15.05
CA MET A 579 -24.26 -19.18 16.27
C MET A 579 -24.97 -18.22 17.21
N PHE A 580 -26.19 -18.56 17.61
CA PHE A 580 -26.93 -17.91 18.68
C PHE A 580 -27.51 -18.98 19.58
N ASN A 581 -27.00 -19.12 20.78
CA ASN A 581 -27.48 -20.06 21.78
C ASN A 581 -27.87 -19.30 23.04
N MET A 582 -29.04 -19.61 23.59
CA MET A 582 -29.53 -19.07 24.86
C MET A 582 -29.88 -20.23 25.78
N PHE A 583 -29.38 -20.16 27.00
CA PHE A 583 -29.61 -21.15 28.06
C PHE A 583 -30.10 -20.42 29.32
N GLY A 584 -30.80 -21.14 30.20
CA GLY A 584 -31.26 -20.63 31.49
C GLY A 584 -32.78 -20.59 31.61
N ASP A 585 -33.27 -20.06 32.71
CA ASP A 585 -34.66 -19.96 33.03
C ASP A 585 -35.09 -18.51 33.20
N PHE A 586 -36.21 -18.13 32.57
CA PHE A 586 -36.83 -16.82 32.76
C PHE A 586 -38.28 -17.00 33.21
N THR A 587 -38.60 -16.54 34.42
CA THR A 587 -39.94 -16.59 34.97
C THR A 587 -40.65 -15.25 34.75
N ILE A 588 -41.75 -15.27 34.02
CA ILE A 588 -42.55 -14.08 33.76
C ILE A 588 -43.52 -13.88 34.93
N ASP A 589 -43.38 -12.75 35.63
CA ASP A 589 -44.32 -12.33 36.71
C ASP A 589 -45.56 -11.63 36.16
N SER A 590 -45.40 -10.86 35.08
CA SER A 590 -46.46 -10.15 34.38
C SER A 590 -46.13 -9.98 32.91
N GLY A 591 -47.12 -10.06 32.04
CA GLY A 591 -46.89 -9.91 30.62
C GLY A 591 -48.17 -9.85 29.79
N VAL A 592 -48.01 -9.55 28.51
CA VAL A 592 -49.07 -9.50 27.51
C VAL A 592 -48.62 -10.33 26.31
N TYR A 593 -49.49 -11.17 25.83
CA TYR A 593 -49.35 -11.85 24.57
C TYR A 593 -50.28 -11.21 23.53
N ASP A 594 -49.69 -10.43 22.62
CA ASP A 594 -50.39 -9.87 21.47
C ASP A 594 -50.42 -10.94 20.37
N PHE A 595 -51.55 -11.63 20.26
CA PHE A 595 -51.75 -12.64 19.21
C PHE A 595 -52.43 -12.03 17.99
N LYS A 596 -51.80 -12.11 16.84
CA LYS A 596 -52.33 -11.69 15.55
C LYS A 596 -52.20 -12.82 14.55
N TYR A 597 -53.29 -13.18 13.89
CA TYR A 597 -53.32 -14.25 12.90
C TYR A 597 -53.92 -13.76 11.58
N GLY A 598 -53.14 -13.82 10.50
CA GLY A 598 -53.60 -13.54 9.15
C GLY A 598 -54.24 -12.17 8.92
N GLY A 599 -54.01 -11.16 9.77
CA GLY A 599 -54.63 -9.85 9.70
C GLY A 599 -56.12 -9.83 10.07
N ILE A 600 -56.69 -10.96 10.50
CA ILE A 600 -58.12 -11.13 10.76
C ILE A 600 -58.41 -11.20 12.28
N ILE A 601 -57.51 -11.71 13.08
CA ILE A 601 -57.70 -11.84 14.53
C ILE A 601 -56.66 -10.99 15.24
N ASN A 602 -57.13 -10.05 16.06
CA ASN A 602 -56.35 -9.30 17.05
C ASN A 602 -56.88 -9.63 18.44
N LYS A 603 -56.13 -10.30 19.28
CA LYS A 603 -56.41 -10.57 20.68
C LYS A 603 -55.24 -10.18 21.55
#